data_b79f6a46e6c7f36ca306aacb80de5e13
#
_entry.id   b79f6a46e6c7f36ca306aacb80de5e13
#
_cell.length_a   1.000
_cell.length_b   1.000
_cell.length_c   1.000
_cell.angle_alpha   90.00
_cell.angle_beta   90.00
_cell.angle_gamma   90.00
#
_symmetry.space_group_name_H-M   'P 1'
#
loop_
_entity.id
_entity.type
_entity.pdbx_description
1 polymer ?
#
loop_
_entity_poly.entity_id
_entity_poly.type
_entity_poly.pdbx_seq_one_letter_code
_entity_poly.pdbx_strand_id
1 'polypeptide(L)'
;LTWVRGSLEDTHSLSKLVAGASAVVHCAGQVRGHKEEIFTRCNVDGSLRLMQAAKESGFCQRFLFISSLAARHPELSWYANSKHIAEQRLTAMADEITLGVFRPTAVYGPGDKELKPLFDWMLRGLLPRLGAPDTQLSFLHVTDFAQAVGQWLSAETVQTQTYELCDGVAGGYDWQRIQQLAANVRCGSVRMVGIPLPVLTCLADISTALSRLAGKEPMLTRSKIRELTHADWSASNNRISEDINWFPGISLEQALRNGLF
;
A
#
# COMPACT_ATOMS: atom_id res chain seq x y z
N LEU A 1 4.86 -16.31 -20.11
CA LEU A 1 5.44 -15.72 -18.91
C LEU A 1 6.86 -16.24 -18.71
N THR A 2 7.83 -15.33 -18.62
CA THR A 2 9.25 -15.69 -18.38
C THR A 2 9.64 -15.24 -16.99
N TRP A 3 10.26 -16.13 -16.21
CA TRP A 3 10.76 -15.83 -14.88
C TRP A 3 12.25 -15.51 -14.90
N VAL A 4 12.66 -14.43 -14.27
CA VAL A 4 14.07 -14.06 -14.06
C VAL A 4 14.37 -14.16 -12.57
N ARG A 5 15.29 -15.07 -12.21
CA ARG A 5 15.78 -15.15 -10.82
C ARG A 5 16.78 -14.02 -10.57
N GLY A 6 16.57 -13.24 -9.51
CA GLY A 6 17.44 -12.13 -9.18
C GLY A 6 17.03 -11.42 -7.90
N SER A 7 17.63 -10.26 -7.65
CA SER A 7 17.29 -9.35 -6.56
C SER A 7 17.45 -7.90 -7.00
N LEU A 8 16.87 -6.97 -6.23
CA LEU A 8 17.05 -5.52 -6.48
C LEU A 8 18.50 -5.04 -6.24
N GLU A 9 19.38 -5.90 -5.72
CA GLU A 9 20.81 -5.60 -5.52
C GLU A 9 21.68 -6.14 -6.65
N ASP A 10 21.17 -7.04 -7.47
CA ASP A 10 21.89 -7.66 -8.60
C ASP A 10 21.53 -6.97 -9.91
N THR A 11 22.36 -6.01 -10.32
CA THR A 11 22.18 -5.22 -11.54
C THR A 11 22.13 -6.10 -12.80
N HIS A 12 22.86 -7.21 -12.84
CA HIS A 12 22.82 -8.13 -13.98
C HIS A 12 21.45 -8.81 -14.13
N SER A 13 20.84 -9.24 -13.02
CA SER A 13 19.49 -9.80 -13.04
C SER A 13 18.45 -8.75 -13.40
N LEU A 14 18.63 -7.49 -12.97
CA LEU A 14 17.74 -6.39 -13.34
C LEU A 14 17.81 -6.10 -14.84
N SER A 15 19.01 -6.02 -15.42
CA SER A 15 19.18 -5.83 -16.87
C SER A 15 18.51 -6.96 -17.67
N LYS A 16 18.63 -8.21 -17.22
CA LYS A 16 17.90 -9.34 -17.84
C LYS A 16 16.39 -9.21 -17.72
N LEU A 17 15.90 -8.77 -16.55
CA LEU A 17 14.47 -8.61 -16.27
C LEU A 17 13.81 -7.60 -17.20
N VAL A 18 14.50 -6.48 -17.46
CA VAL A 18 13.93 -5.38 -18.25
C VAL A 18 14.27 -5.45 -19.73
N ALA A 19 15.05 -6.45 -20.17
CA ALA A 19 15.47 -6.58 -21.57
C ALA A 19 14.27 -6.66 -22.51
N GLY A 20 14.13 -5.68 -23.40
CA GLY A 20 13.03 -5.58 -24.36
C GLY A 20 11.66 -5.22 -23.76
N ALA A 21 11.60 -4.89 -22.48
CA ALA A 21 10.35 -4.49 -21.82
C ALA A 21 10.00 -3.02 -22.16
N SER A 22 8.83 -2.78 -22.74
CA SER A 22 8.31 -1.43 -23.01
C SER A 22 7.77 -0.75 -21.77
N ALA A 23 7.43 -1.51 -20.73
CA ALA A 23 6.94 -1.00 -19.44
C ALA A 23 7.44 -1.85 -18.28
N VAL A 24 7.64 -1.21 -17.13
CA VAL A 24 8.02 -1.86 -15.87
C VAL A 24 6.98 -1.52 -14.81
N VAL A 25 6.50 -2.54 -14.10
CA VAL A 25 5.68 -2.37 -12.88
C VAL A 25 6.49 -2.82 -11.68
N HIS A 26 6.86 -1.86 -10.84
CA HIS A 26 7.69 -2.10 -9.67
C HIS A 26 6.85 -2.24 -8.40
N CYS A 27 6.52 -3.48 -8.04
CA CYS A 27 5.75 -3.81 -6.82
C CYS A 27 6.64 -4.23 -5.64
N ALA A 28 7.92 -4.52 -5.89
CA ALA A 28 8.81 -4.99 -4.84
C ALA A 28 9.04 -3.89 -3.78
N GLY A 29 9.04 -4.28 -2.51
CA GLY A 29 9.28 -3.35 -1.43
C GLY A 29 9.29 -4.02 -0.07
N GLN A 30 10.06 -3.46 0.85
CA GLN A 30 10.13 -3.86 2.25
C GLN A 30 9.06 -3.11 3.03
N VAL A 31 8.15 -3.85 3.68
CA VAL A 31 7.05 -3.28 4.49
C VAL A 31 7.25 -3.50 5.99
N ARG A 32 8.18 -4.38 6.38
CA ARG A 32 8.51 -4.73 7.77
C ARG A 32 10.00 -4.64 7.97
N GLY A 33 10.42 -4.24 9.15
CA GLY A 33 11.85 -4.16 9.48
C GLY A 33 12.08 -3.48 10.82
N HIS A 34 13.26 -3.73 11.39
CA HIS A 34 13.68 -3.20 12.68
C HIS A 34 14.78 -2.14 12.57
N LYS A 35 15.20 -1.79 11.36
CA LYS A 35 16.23 -0.78 11.05
C LYS A 35 15.84 0.00 9.80
N GLU A 36 16.17 1.28 9.78
CA GLU A 36 15.90 2.18 8.67
C GLU A 36 16.63 1.76 7.39
N GLU A 37 17.86 1.26 7.52
CA GLU A 37 18.70 0.89 6.39
C GLU A 37 18.08 -0.23 5.54
N ILE A 38 17.27 -1.11 6.16
CA ILE A 38 16.57 -2.19 5.44
C ILE A 38 15.57 -1.61 4.45
N PHE A 39 14.82 -0.59 4.89
CA PHE A 39 13.85 0.10 4.03
C PHE A 39 14.53 0.92 2.96
N THR A 40 15.58 1.68 3.31
CA THR A 40 16.35 2.49 2.34
C THR A 40 16.95 1.62 1.26
N ARG A 41 17.63 0.53 1.63
CA ARG A 41 18.29 -0.38 0.70
C ARG A 41 17.31 -1.02 -0.29
N CYS A 42 16.13 -1.45 0.19
CA CYS A 42 15.13 -2.10 -0.65
C CYS A 42 14.26 -1.08 -1.41
N ASN A 43 13.62 -0.16 -0.67
CA ASN A 43 12.58 0.70 -1.24
C ASN A 43 13.16 1.90 -2.01
N VAL A 44 14.32 2.40 -1.63
CA VAL A 44 14.96 3.52 -2.32
C VAL A 44 15.99 3.00 -3.31
N ASP A 45 17.10 2.46 -2.83
CA ASP A 45 18.22 2.09 -3.70
C ASP A 45 17.84 1.00 -4.71
N GLY A 46 17.03 0.01 -4.28
CA GLY A 46 16.52 -1.03 -5.15
C GLY A 46 15.64 -0.50 -6.27
N SER A 47 14.76 0.47 -5.96
CA SER A 47 13.90 1.12 -6.95
C SER A 47 14.71 1.93 -7.96
N LEU A 48 15.74 2.65 -7.49
CA LEU A 48 16.61 3.43 -8.37
C LEU A 48 17.43 2.54 -9.30
N ARG A 49 17.96 1.40 -8.80
CA ARG A 49 18.67 0.44 -9.65
C ARG A 49 17.77 -0.14 -10.74
N LEU A 50 16.51 -0.46 -10.40
CA LEU A 50 15.56 -0.96 -11.39
C LEU A 50 15.22 0.11 -12.44
N MET A 51 14.99 1.37 -12.04
CA MET A 51 14.79 2.49 -12.96
C MET A 51 16.01 2.69 -13.85
N GLN A 52 17.22 2.64 -13.29
CA GLN A 52 18.47 2.76 -14.05
C GLN A 52 18.59 1.65 -15.11
N ALA A 53 18.31 0.40 -14.73
CA ALA A 53 18.32 -0.72 -15.67
C ALA A 53 17.27 -0.54 -16.77
N ALA A 54 16.07 -0.03 -16.44
CA ALA A 54 15.02 0.28 -17.40
C ALA A 54 15.46 1.35 -18.40
N LYS A 55 16.12 2.41 -17.95
CA LYS A 55 16.69 3.47 -18.82
C LYS A 55 17.78 2.91 -19.73
N GLU A 56 18.73 2.17 -19.20
CA GLU A 56 19.84 1.60 -19.95
C GLU A 56 19.39 0.56 -20.99
N SER A 57 18.21 -0.06 -20.82
CA SER A 57 17.64 -0.97 -21.82
C SER A 57 17.29 -0.28 -23.14
N GLY A 58 16.98 1.02 -23.09
CA GLY A 58 16.56 1.81 -24.25
C GLY A 58 15.17 1.48 -24.82
N PHE A 59 14.45 0.54 -24.21
CA PHE A 59 13.13 0.08 -24.65
C PHE A 59 11.99 0.54 -23.74
N CYS A 60 12.28 0.81 -22.46
CA CYS A 60 11.27 1.13 -21.46
C CYS A 60 10.73 2.55 -21.66
N GLN A 61 9.45 2.66 -21.93
CA GLN A 61 8.74 3.93 -22.10
C GLN A 61 7.94 4.31 -20.87
N ARG A 62 7.55 3.34 -20.04
CA ARG A 62 6.69 3.54 -18.87
C ARG A 62 7.24 2.82 -17.66
N PHE A 63 7.28 3.50 -16.54
CA PHE A 63 7.66 2.91 -15.24
C PHE A 63 6.57 3.20 -14.23
N LEU A 64 5.89 2.18 -13.74
CA LEU A 64 4.88 2.30 -12.69
C LEU A 64 5.48 1.88 -11.35
N PHE A 65 5.64 2.84 -10.45
CA PHE A 65 6.09 2.60 -9.09
C PHE A 65 4.91 2.43 -8.15
N ILE A 66 4.80 1.25 -7.52
CA ILE A 66 3.82 1.02 -6.48
C ILE A 66 4.38 1.53 -5.16
N SER A 67 3.92 2.73 -4.80
CA SER A 67 4.22 3.40 -3.55
C SER A 67 3.20 3.00 -2.47
N SER A 68 2.80 3.93 -1.64
CA SER A 68 1.78 3.77 -0.60
C SER A 68 1.20 5.13 -0.24
N LEU A 69 -0.05 5.19 0.19
CA LEU A 69 -0.60 6.41 0.78
C LEU A 69 0.24 6.91 1.97
N ALA A 70 0.91 6.00 2.68
CA ALA A 70 1.83 6.34 3.77
C ALA A 70 2.94 7.33 3.36
N ALA A 71 3.37 7.34 2.09
CA ALA A 71 4.37 8.28 1.59
C ALA A 71 3.95 9.76 1.69
N ARG A 72 2.66 10.03 1.91
CA ARG A 72 2.11 11.39 2.21
C ARG A 72 2.59 11.92 3.56
N HIS A 73 2.92 11.02 4.50
CA HIS A 73 3.31 11.30 5.88
C HIS A 73 4.65 10.61 6.24
N PRO A 74 5.79 11.07 5.66
CA PRO A 74 7.08 10.41 5.82
C PRO A 74 7.58 10.35 7.27
N GLU A 75 7.10 11.25 8.14
CA GLU A 75 7.45 11.34 9.56
C GLU A 75 6.89 10.19 10.41
N LEU A 76 5.89 9.47 9.93
CA LEU A 76 5.22 8.43 10.71
C LEU A 76 6.07 7.18 10.88
N SER A 77 6.83 6.80 9.84
CA SER A 77 7.62 5.55 9.88
C SER A 77 8.76 5.54 8.87
N TRP A 78 9.74 4.68 9.09
CA TRP A 78 10.82 4.43 8.11
C TRP A 78 10.27 3.91 6.77
N TYR A 79 9.19 3.11 6.82
CA TYR A 79 8.51 2.66 5.61
C TYR A 79 7.94 3.85 4.82
N ALA A 80 7.15 4.70 5.47
CA ALA A 80 6.55 5.89 4.86
C ALA A 80 7.64 6.81 4.27
N ASN A 81 8.70 7.08 5.05
CA ASN A 81 9.84 7.87 4.62
C ASN A 81 10.55 7.27 3.42
N SER A 82 10.81 5.96 3.43
CA SER A 82 11.48 5.29 2.32
C SER A 82 10.69 5.34 1.02
N LYS A 83 9.35 5.19 1.09
CA LYS A 83 8.48 5.34 -0.08
C LYS A 83 8.49 6.79 -0.59
N HIS A 84 8.40 7.77 0.30
CA HIS A 84 8.47 9.19 -0.05
C HIS A 84 9.79 9.55 -0.75
N ILE A 85 10.93 9.13 -0.18
CA ILE A 85 12.25 9.38 -0.79
C ILE A 85 12.37 8.68 -2.16
N ALA A 86 11.86 7.46 -2.28
CA ALA A 86 11.87 6.74 -3.55
C ALA A 86 11.07 7.48 -4.62
N GLU A 87 9.88 7.99 -4.30
CA GLU A 87 9.07 8.79 -5.22
C GLU A 87 9.84 10.02 -5.73
N GLN A 88 10.42 10.80 -4.81
CA GLN A 88 11.18 12.00 -5.15
C GLN A 88 12.37 11.67 -6.08
N ARG A 89 13.15 10.65 -5.74
CA ARG A 89 14.34 10.29 -6.52
C ARG A 89 13.99 9.67 -7.86
N LEU A 90 12.96 8.83 -7.93
CA LEU A 90 12.47 8.27 -9.20
C LEU A 90 11.94 9.37 -10.12
N THR A 91 11.21 10.35 -9.58
CA THR A 91 10.73 11.50 -10.35
C THR A 91 11.90 12.30 -10.92
N ALA A 92 12.96 12.51 -10.13
CA ALA A 92 14.15 13.21 -10.60
C ALA A 92 14.96 12.42 -11.65
N MET A 93 14.77 11.09 -11.75
CA MET A 93 15.45 10.21 -12.69
C MET A 93 14.63 9.89 -13.94
N ALA A 94 13.34 10.17 -13.95
CA ALA A 94 12.41 9.64 -14.96
C ALA A 94 12.77 10.12 -16.39
N ASP A 95 13.24 11.36 -16.54
CA ASP A 95 13.61 11.97 -17.83
C ASP A 95 12.57 11.67 -18.94
N GLU A 96 12.96 10.82 -19.92
CA GLU A 96 12.10 10.42 -21.04
C GLU A 96 11.13 9.26 -20.72
N ILE A 97 11.30 8.58 -19.57
CA ILE A 97 10.39 7.51 -19.14
C ILE A 97 9.18 8.12 -18.42
N THR A 98 7.98 7.82 -18.89
CA THR A 98 6.76 8.22 -18.20
C THR A 98 6.64 7.46 -16.87
N LEU A 99 6.72 8.20 -15.75
CA LEU A 99 6.64 7.63 -14.40
C LEU A 99 5.23 7.77 -13.83
N GLY A 100 4.56 6.65 -13.61
CA GLY A 100 3.38 6.58 -12.75
C GLY A 100 3.78 6.24 -11.31
N VAL A 101 3.28 7.00 -10.35
CA VAL A 101 3.41 6.68 -8.93
C VAL A 101 2.02 6.37 -8.38
N PHE A 102 1.78 5.13 -8.00
CA PHE A 102 0.52 4.74 -7.37
C PHE A 102 0.68 4.70 -5.85
N ARG A 103 -0.15 5.47 -5.14
CA ARG A 103 -0.28 5.48 -3.68
C ARG A 103 -1.59 4.77 -3.27
N PRO A 104 -1.63 3.44 -3.31
CA PRO A 104 -2.81 2.73 -2.84
C PRO A 104 -3.01 2.96 -1.34
N THR A 105 -4.27 2.96 -0.92
CA THR A 105 -4.70 2.94 0.47
C THR A 105 -4.49 1.54 1.08
N ALA A 106 -5.19 1.17 2.14
CA ALA A 106 -5.13 -0.16 2.71
C ALA A 106 -5.68 -1.21 1.72
N VAL A 107 -4.77 -1.87 0.98
CA VAL A 107 -5.13 -2.90 -0.02
C VAL A 107 -5.49 -4.19 0.69
N TYR A 108 -6.63 -4.77 0.31
CA TYR A 108 -7.11 -6.04 0.85
C TYR A 108 -7.66 -6.96 -0.25
N GLY A 109 -7.80 -8.24 0.06
CA GLY A 109 -8.35 -9.23 -0.86
C GLY A 109 -7.89 -10.65 -0.51
N PRO A 110 -8.17 -11.64 -1.36
CA PRO A 110 -7.80 -13.03 -1.11
C PRO A 110 -6.30 -13.20 -0.84
N GLY A 111 -5.98 -13.80 0.32
CA GLY A 111 -4.60 -14.01 0.74
C GLY A 111 -3.99 -12.88 1.59
N ASP A 112 -4.71 -11.78 1.81
CA ASP A 112 -4.28 -10.73 2.74
C ASP A 112 -4.21 -11.25 4.18
N LYS A 113 -3.09 -10.95 4.87
CA LYS A 113 -2.85 -11.37 6.26
C LYS A 113 -2.91 -10.19 7.25
N GLU A 114 -2.99 -8.97 6.75
CA GLU A 114 -2.94 -7.76 7.57
C GLU A 114 -4.35 -7.32 7.99
N LEU A 115 -5.27 -7.19 7.05
CA LEU A 115 -6.63 -6.71 7.30
C LEU A 115 -7.64 -7.83 7.55
N LYS A 116 -7.40 -9.02 7.02
CA LYS A 116 -8.29 -10.17 7.24
C LYS A 116 -8.66 -10.41 8.70
N PRO A 117 -7.74 -10.35 9.69
CA PRO A 117 -8.13 -10.51 11.10
C PRO A 117 -9.11 -9.45 11.57
N LEU A 118 -9.00 -8.20 11.12
CA LEU A 118 -9.93 -7.12 11.44
C LEU A 118 -11.32 -7.44 10.88
N PHE A 119 -11.41 -7.86 9.63
CA PHE A 119 -12.66 -8.22 8.97
C PHE A 119 -13.33 -9.43 9.63
N ASP A 120 -12.55 -10.46 9.97
CA ASP A 120 -13.06 -11.64 10.71
C ASP A 120 -13.65 -11.24 12.06
N TRP A 121 -13.03 -10.32 12.80
CA TRP A 121 -13.54 -9.83 14.08
C TRP A 121 -14.80 -8.98 13.89
N MET A 122 -14.84 -8.11 12.89
CA MET A 122 -16.02 -7.32 12.55
C MET A 122 -17.24 -8.25 12.30
N LEU A 123 -17.06 -9.29 11.50
CA LEU A 123 -18.12 -10.25 11.19
C LEU A 123 -18.52 -11.13 12.40
N ARG A 124 -17.65 -11.27 13.39
CA ARG A 124 -17.98 -11.91 14.69
C ARG A 124 -18.63 -10.94 15.68
N GLY A 125 -18.81 -9.66 15.31
CA GLY A 125 -19.49 -8.66 16.13
C GLY A 125 -18.59 -7.84 17.04
N LEU A 126 -17.28 -7.82 16.77
CA LEU A 126 -16.31 -7.02 17.54
C LEU A 126 -15.46 -6.17 16.60
N LEU A 127 -15.46 -4.85 16.80
CA LEU A 127 -14.64 -3.91 16.05
C LEU A 127 -13.61 -3.26 16.99
N PRO A 128 -12.31 -3.66 16.92
CA PRO A 128 -11.25 -2.98 17.64
C PRO A 128 -10.98 -1.62 16.96
N ARG A 129 -11.17 -0.53 17.67
CA ARG A 129 -10.87 0.81 17.20
C ARG A 129 -9.47 1.21 17.62
N LEU A 130 -8.68 1.64 16.63
CA LEU A 130 -7.34 2.17 16.82
C LEU A 130 -7.36 3.67 16.54
N GLY A 131 -6.73 4.46 17.41
CA GLY A 131 -6.70 5.93 17.28
C GLY A 131 -7.99 6.63 17.69
N ALA A 132 -8.18 7.84 17.19
CA ALA A 132 -9.31 8.71 17.51
C ALA A 132 -10.63 8.21 16.91
N PRO A 133 -11.79 8.59 17.49
CA PRO A 133 -13.09 8.18 16.95
C PRO A 133 -13.38 8.65 15.53
N ASP A 134 -12.85 9.80 15.17
CA ASP A 134 -13.02 10.54 13.91
C ASP A 134 -11.93 10.24 12.87
N THR A 135 -11.04 9.28 13.15
CA THR A 135 -10.02 8.83 12.20
C THR A 135 -10.68 8.41 10.88
N GLN A 136 -10.19 8.97 9.76
CA GLN A 136 -10.64 8.58 8.43
C GLN A 136 -9.75 7.48 7.86
N LEU A 137 -10.36 6.43 7.34
CA LEU A 137 -9.70 5.28 6.74
C LEU A 137 -10.19 5.11 5.30
N SER A 138 -9.32 4.65 4.42
CA SER A 138 -9.72 4.24 3.06
C SER A 138 -9.17 2.86 2.75
N PHE A 139 -9.91 2.14 1.94
CA PHE A 139 -9.60 0.77 1.54
C PHE A 139 -9.56 0.67 0.01
N LEU A 140 -8.93 -0.37 -0.51
CA LEU A 140 -8.90 -0.68 -1.93
C LEU A 140 -8.87 -2.19 -2.13
N HIS A 141 -9.80 -2.73 -2.90
CA HIS A 141 -9.76 -4.15 -3.22
C HIS A 141 -8.64 -4.45 -4.23
N VAL A 142 -7.91 -5.55 -4.02
CA VAL A 142 -6.75 -5.92 -4.85
C VAL A 142 -7.10 -6.09 -6.33
N THR A 143 -8.32 -6.52 -6.66
CA THR A 143 -8.79 -6.63 -8.05
C THR A 143 -8.91 -5.26 -8.72
N ASP A 144 -9.49 -4.28 -8.03
CA ASP A 144 -9.59 -2.90 -8.54
C ASP A 144 -8.21 -2.28 -8.70
N PHE A 145 -7.32 -2.56 -7.73
CA PHE A 145 -5.92 -2.12 -7.84
C PHE A 145 -5.23 -2.73 -9.07
N ALA A 146 -5.40 -4.03 -9.32
CA ALA A 146 -4.84 -4.67 -10.50
C ALA A 146 -5.43 -4.13 -11.81
N GLN A 147 -6.73 -3.79 -11.82
CA GLN A 147 -7.38 -3.14 -12.97
C GLN A 147 -6.80 -1.74 -13.23
N ALA A 148 -6.56 -0.94 -12.18
CA ALA A 148 -5.92 0.38 -12.30
C ALA A 148 -4.54 0.26 -12.95
N VAL A 149 -3.72 -0.71 -12.51
CA VAL A 149 -2.41 -1.01 -13.12
C VAL A 149 -2.57 -1.35 -14.61
N GLY A 150 -3.48 -2.26 -14.94
CA GLY A 150 -3.72 -2.68 -16.32
C GLY A 150 -4.19 -1.53 -17.22
N GLN A 151 -5.12 -0.71 -16.73
CA GLN A 151 -5.63 0.44 -17.50
C GLN A 151 -4.54 1.51 -17.69
N TRP A 152 -3.73 1.81 -16.67
CA TRP A 152 -2.63 2.75 -16.81
C TRP A 152 -1.57 2.28 -17.84
N LEU A 153 -1.27 0.98 -17.86
CA LEU A 153 -0.35 0.41 -18.84
C LEU A 153 -0.91 0.44 -20.27
N SER A 154 -2.23 0.33 -20.43
CA SER A 154 -2.90 0.27 -21.74
C SER A 154 -3.39 1.63 -22.24
N ALA A 155 -3.39 2.67 -21.41
CA ALA A 155 -3.84 3.99 -21.80
C ALA A 155 -2.98 4.55 -22.94
N GLU A 156 -3.60 5.19 -23.94
CA GLU A 156 -2.88 5.73 -25.10
C GLU A 156 -1.87 6.80 -24.68
N THR A 157 -2.30 7.70 -23.80
CA THR A 157 -1.47 8.78 -23.27
C THR A 157 -1.52 8.78 -21.75
N VAL A 158 -0.35 8.81 -21.13
CA VAL A 158 -0.19 9.01 -19.70
C VAL A 158 0.95 9.99 -19.45
N GLN A 159 0.84 10.74 -18.38
CA GLN A 159 1.87 11.69 -17.95
C GLN A 159 2.57 11.18 -16.69
N THR A 160 3.76 11.72 -16.43
CA THR A 160 4.44 11.52 -15.15
C THR A 160 3.60 12.14 -14.04
N GLN A 161 3.00 11.29 -13.20
CA GLN A 161 2.01 11.72 -12.23
C GLN A 161 1.93 10.77 -11.02
N THR A 162 1.54 11.33 -9.87
CA THR A 162 1.22 10.58 -8.65
C THR A 162 -0.29 10.48 -8.46
N TYR A 163 -0.79 9.27 -8.25
CA TYR A 163 -2.19 8.95 -8.05
C TYR A 163 -2.42 8.30 -6.69
N GLU A 164 -3.39 8.77 -5.95
CA GLU A 164 -3.94 8.07 -4.81
C GLU A 164 -5.06 7.14 -5.30
N LEU A 165 -5.18 5.96 -4.70
CA LEU A 165 -6.17 4.96 -5.09
C LEU A 165 -6.90 4.42 -3.87
N CYS A 166 -8.24 4.50 -3.91
CA CYS A 166 -9.14 3.97 -2.90
C CYS A 166 -10.39 3.35 -3.55
N ASP A 167 -11.33 2.85 -2.74
CA ASP A 167 -12.59 2.28 -3.20
C ASP A 167 -13.66 3.32 -3.60
N GLY A 168 -13.28 4.59 -3.74
CA GLY A 168 -14.13 5.67 -4.22
C GLY A 168 -15.08 6.27 -3.19
N VAL A 169 -15.00 5.86 -1.93
CA VAL A 169 -15.81 6.45 -0.86
C VAL A 169 -15.26 7.82 -0.50
N ALA A 170 -16.03 8.86 -0.82
CA ALA A 170 -15.65 10.23 -0.57
C ALA A 170 -15.39 10.48 0.94
N GLY A 171 -14.20 11.04 1.26
CA GLY A 171 -13.77 11.27 2.64
C GLY A 171 -13.39 10.00 3.41
N GLY A 172 -13.50 8.82 2.80
CA GLY A 172 -13.18 7.56 3.46
C GLY A 172 -14.25 7.07 4.44
N TYR A 173 -13.80 6.28 5.40
CA TYR A 173 -14.63 5.66 6.43
C TYR A 173 -14.14 6.10 7.81
N ASP A 174 -15.02 6.67 8.63
CA ASP A 174 -14.80 6.74 10.06
C ASP A 174 -15.17 5.42 10.75
N TRP A 175 -14.80 5.28 12.02
CA TRP A 175 -15.08 4.06 12.76
C TRP A 175 -16.57 3.78 12.95
N GLN A 176 -17.43 4.79 12.99
CA GLN A 176 -18.88 4.62 13.11
C GLN A 176 -19.45 4.04 11.82
N ARG A 177 -19.01 4.55 10.67
CA ARG A 177 -19.41 4.03 9.35
C ARG A 177 -18.97 2.59 9.15
N ILE A 178 -17.72 2.25 9.56
CA ILE A 178 -17.25 0.86 9.53
C ILE A 178 -18.09 -0.04 10.43
N GLN A 179 -18.43 0.42 11.64
CA GLN A 179 -19.30 -0.33 12.57
C GLN A 179 -20.68 -0.59 11.99
N GLN A 180 -21.32 0.43 11.40
CA GLN A 180 -22.63 0.31 10.76
C GLN A 180 -22.60 -0.66 9.59
N LEU A 181 -21.59 -0.53 8.73
CA LEU A 181 -21.37 -1.42 7.60
C LEU A 181 -21.21 -2.87 8.06
N ALA A 182 -20.37 -3.14 9.05
CA ALA A 182 -20.20 -4.48 9.61
C ALA A 182 -21.51 -5.03 10.23
N ALA A 183 -22.29 -4.18 10.91
CA ALA A 183 -23.57 -4.55 11.48
C ALA A 183 -24.59 -4.93 10.40
N ASN A 184 -24.63 -4.19 9.29
CA ASN A 184 -25.49 -4.48 8.14
C ASN A 184 -25.10 -5.80 7.46
N VAL A 185 -23.81 -6.04 7.24
CA VAL A 185 -23.33 -7.26 6.57
C VAL A 185 -23.63 -8.51 7.41
N ARG A 186 -23.40 -8.47 8.73
CA ARG A 186 -23.66 -9.63 9.60
C ARG A 186 -25.12 -9.77 10.06
N CYS A 187 -25.99 -8.82 9.71
CA CYS A 187 -27.36 -8.75 10.19
C CYS A 187 -27.47 -8.78 11.72
N GLY A 188 -26.60 -8.04 12.42
CA GLY A 188 -26.57 -8.01 13.86
C GLY A 188 -25.64 -6.94 14.44
N SER A 189 -25.73 -6.68 15.76
CA SER A 189 -24.95 -5.65 16.42
C SER A 189 -23.44 -5.92 16.37
N VAL A 190 -22.65 -4.87 16.24
CA VAL A 190 -21.18 -4.89 16.32
C VAL A 190 -20.75 -3.99 17.49
N ARG A 191 -20.03 -4.57 18.45
CA ARG A 191 -19.48 -3.81 19.58
C ARG A 191 -18.14 -3.20 19.20
N MET A 192 -18.05 -1.89 19.20
CA MET A 192 -16.78 -1.17 19.03
C MET A 192 -16.05 -1.09 20.37
N VAL A 193 -14.75 -1.43 20.36
CA VAL A 193 -13.89 -1.36 21.55
C VAL A 193 -12.64 -0.55 21.21
N GLY A 194 -12.52 0.62 21.82
CA GLY A 194 -11.31 1.44 21.68
C GLY A 194 -10.13 0.82 22.41
N ILE A 195 -9.00 0.66 21.72
CA ILE A 195 -7.77 0.15 22.33
C ILE A 195 -6.90 1.33 22.71
N PRO A 196 -6.62 1.54 24.02
CA PRO A 196 -5.79 2.65 24.48
C PRO A 196 -4.36 2.58 23.91
N LEU A 197 -3.79 3.74 23.55
CA LEU A 197 -2.44 3.82 23.00
C LEU A 197 -1.35 3.16 23.88
N PRO A 198 -1.37 3.26 25.23
CA PRO A 198 -0.41 2.55 26.07
C PRO A 198 -0.45 1.03 25.92
N VAL A 199 -1.65 0.47 25.70
CA VAL A 199 -1.81 -0.99 25.46
C VAL A 199 -1.19 -1.37 24.13
N LEU A 200 -1.46 -0.59 23.07
CA LEU A 200 -0.86 -0.81 21.75
C LEU A 200 0.67 -0.72 21.79
N THR A 201 1.21 0.27 22.48
CA THR A 201 2.67 0.43 22.60
C THR A 201 3.31 -0.72 23.38
N CYS A 202 2.69 -1.19 24.46
CA CYS A 202 3.15 -2.36 25.20
C CYS A 202 3.15 -3.62 24.30
N LEU A 203 2.08 -3.84 23.55
CA LEU A 203 1.99 -4.96 22.60
C LEU A 203 3.07 -4.88 21.50
N ALA A 204 3.38 -3.67 21.01
CA ALA A 204 4.45 -3.49 20.02
C ALA A 204 5.85 -3.79 20.60
N ASP A 205 6.11 -3.39 21.84
CA ASP A 205 7.38 -3.67 22.49
C ASP A 205 7.55 -5.18 22.74
N ILE A 206 6.49 -5.86 23.18
CA ILE A 206 6.47 -7.32 23.33
C ILE A 206 6.67 -8.02 21.98
N SER A 207 5.93 -7.59 20.94
CA SER A 207 6.06 -8.13 19.58
C SER A 207 7.49 -7.98 19.06
N THR A 208 8.09 -6.80 19.27
CA THR A 208 9.47 -6.53 18.85
C THR A 208 10.49 -7.41 19.61
N ALA A 209 10.32 -7.58 20.91
CA ALA A 209 11.20 -8.42 21.73
C ALA A 209 11.13 -9.89 21.31
N LEU A 210 9.92 -10.44 21.17
CA LEU A 210 9.71 -11.83 20.75
C LEU A 210 10.21 -12.09 19.32
N SER A 211 10.01 -11.14 18.40
CA SER A 211 10.49 -11.28 17.02
C SER A 211 12.01 -11.30 16.95
N ARG A 212 12.71 -10.47 17.75
CA ARG A 212 14.17 -10.51 17.86
C ARG A 212 14.67 -11.85 18.34
N LEU A 213 14.05 -12.44 19.36
CA LEU A 213 14.40 -13.77 19.87
C LEU A 213 14.16 -14.86 18.82
N ALA A 214 13.11 -14.73 18.01
CA ALA A 214 12.75 -15.70 16.97
C ALA A 214 13.49 -15.48 15.64
N GLY A 215 14.35 -14.46 15.51
CA GLY A 215 15.02 -14.10 14.25
C GLY A 215 14.05 -13.69 13.13
N LYS A 216 12.88 -13.15 13.48
CA LYS A 216 11.80 -12.74 12.54
C LYS A 216 11.61 -11.23 12.60
N GLU A 217 11.08 -10.69 11.50
CA GLU A 217 10.68 -9.27 11.48
C GLU A 217 9.38 -9.07 12.28
N PRO A 218 9.32 -8.03 13.15
CA PRO A 218 8.13 -7.77 13.96
C PRO A 218 6.96 -7.30 13.09
N MET A 219 5.77 -7.82 13.36
CA MET A 219 4.53 -7.37 12.70
C MET A 219 4.05 -6.02 13.23
N LEU A 220 4.17 -5.79 14.54
CA LEU A 220 3.73 -4.58 15.20
C LEU A 220 4.95 -3.89 15.82
N THR A 221 5.18 -2.63 15.41
CA THR A 221 6.24 -1.75 15.91
C THR A 221 5.63 -0.44 16.37
N ARG A 222 6.37 0.37 17.14
CA ARG A 222 5.91 1.71 17.54
C ARG A 222 5.65 2.62 16.33
N SER A 223 6.46 2.52 15.27
CA SER A 223 6.21 3.25 14.02
C SER A 223 4.94 2.79 13.32
N LYS A 224 4.67 1.47 13.30
CA LYS A 224 3.40 0.96 12.75
C LYS A 224 2.19 1.43 13.54
N ILE A 225 2.30 1.59 14.87
CA ILE A 225 1.22 2.16 15.68
C ILE A 225 0.95 3.61 15.27
N ARG A 226 1.99 4.44 15.05
CA ARG A 226 1.79 5.83 14.57
C ARG A 226 1.02 5.87 13.26
N GLU A 227 1.34 4.98 12.31
CA GLU A 227 0.55 4.85 11.07
C GLU A 227 -0.90 4.44 11.37
N LEU A 228 -1.11 3.37 12.17
CA LEU A 228 -2.44 2.83 12.48
C LEU A 228 -3.33 3.80 13.27
N THR A 229 -2.75 4.76 13.99
CA THR A 229 -3.47 5.76 14.79
C THR A 229 -3.46 7.16 14.18
N HIS A 230 -2.89 7.32 12.98
CA HIS A 230 -2.93 8.59 12.27
C HIS A 230 -4.36 8.99 11.92
N ALA A 231 -4.64 10.29 11.99
CA ALA A 231 -6.02 10.78 11.95
C ALA A 231 -6.68 10.69 10.57
N ASP A 232 -5.91 10.80 9.48
CA ASP A 232 -6.50 10.94 8.15
C ASP A 232 -5.76 10.10 7.09
N TRP A 233 -6.38 9.00 6.72
CA TRP A 233 -6.03 8.14 5.60
C TRP A 233 -7.07 8.20 4.46
N SER A 234 -7.83 9.30 4.38
CA SER A 234 -8.71 9.53 3.23
C SER A 234 -7.88 9.72 1.96
N ALA A 235 -8.43 9.28 0.83
CA ALA A 235 -7.80 9.39 -0.48
C ALA A 235 -8.84 9.71 -1.55
N SER A 236 -8.40 10.22 -2.71
CA SER A 236 -9.27 10.57 -3.81
C SER A 236 -8.75 9.98 -5.13
N ASN A 237 -9.67 9.37 -5.87
CA ASN A 237 -9.40 8.82 -7.20
C ASN A 237 -9.51 9.87 -8.32
N ASN A 238 -9.87 11.13 -8.03
CA ASN A 238 -10.22 12.12 -9.05
C ASN A 238 -9.19 12.18 -10.17
N ARG A 239 -7.92 12.30 -9.80
CA ARG A 239 -6.84 12.44 -10.78
C ARG A 239 -6.67 11.23 -11.70
N ILE A 240 -6.70 10.01 -11.16
CA ILE A 240 -6.58 8.80 -11.97
C ILE A 240 -7.84 8.57 -12.82
N SER A 241 -9.01 8.93 -12.29
CA SER A 241 -10.27 8.86 -13.04
C SER A 241 -10.30 9.83 -14.22
N GLU A 242 -9.77 11.04 -14.04
CA GLU A 242 -9.65 12.05 -15.10
C GLU A 242 -8.65 11.61 -16.19
N ASP A 243 -7.48 11.08 -15.79
CA ASP A 243 -6.38 10.77 -16.71
C ASP A 243 -6.61 9.48 -17.51
N ILE A 244 -7.17 8.43 -16.90
CA ILE A 244 -7.30 7.11 -17.54
C ILE A 244 -8.71 6.50 -17.44
N ASN A 245 -9.72 7.26 -17.00
CA ASN A 245 -11.10 6.82 -16.85
C ASN A 245 -11.26 5.56 -15.98
N TRP A 246 -10.43 5.42 -14.94
CA TRP A 246 -10.51 4.31 -14.00
C TRP A 246 -11.42 4.64 -12.82
N PHE A 247 -12.27 3.68 -12.47
CA PHE A 247 -13.16 3.73 -11.30
C PHE A 247 -13.14 2.38 -10.58
N PRO A 248 -13.11 2.38 -9.24
CA PRO A 248 -13.18 1.13 -8.47
C PRO A 248 -14.59 0.51 -8.60
N GLY A 249 -14.65 -0.79 -8.69
CA GLY A 249 -15.89 -1.56 -8.82
C GLY A 249 -16.34 -2.26 -7.54
N ILE A 250 -15.43 -2.41 -6.54
CA ILE A 250 -15.66 -3.20 -5.33
C ILE A 250 -15.56 -2.32 -4.10
N SER A 251 -16.69 -2.01 -3.47
CA SER A 251 -16.72 -1.33 -2.18
C SER A 251 -16.36 -2.30 -1.03
N LEU A 252 -15.94 -1.75 0.12
CA LEU A 252 -15.69 -2.54 1.33
C LEU A 252 -16.93 -3.36 1.74
N GLU A 253 -18.13 -2.80 1.62
CA GLU A 253 -19.38 -3.50 1.95
C GLU A 253 -19.60 -4.72 1.04
N GLN A 254 -19.45 -4.55 -0.28
CA GLN A 254 -19.58 -5.66 -1.23
C GLN A 254 -18.56 -6.76 -0.97
N ALA A 255 -17.32 -6.38 -0.68
CA ALA A 255 -16.26 -7.36 -0.38
C ALA A 255 -16.55 -8.15 0.89
N LEU A 256 -16.98 -7.50 1.97
CA LEU A 256 -17.35 -8.18 3.22
C LEU A 256 -18.57 -9.08 3.05
N ARG A 257 -19.59 -8.62 2.32
CA ARG A 257 -20.82 -9.38 2.06
C ARG A 257 -20.55 -10.64 1.24
N ASN A 258 -19.64 -10.58 0.29
CA ASN A 258 -19.30 -11.66 -0.63
C ASN A 258 -18.06 -12.48 -0.22
N GLY A 259 -17.45 -12.18 0.92
CA GLY A 259 -16.27 -12.90 1.41
C GLY A 259 -15.04 -12.75 0.52
N LEU A 260 -14.83 -11.59 -0.09
CA LEU A 260 -13.73 -11.31 -1.03
C LEU A 260 -12.44 -10.82 -0.32
N PHE A 261 -12.10 -11.35 0.87
CA PHE A 261 -10.95 -10.90 1.69
C PHE A 261 -10.17 -12.06 2.32
#